data_936f62e06d508c2df09e84d0fe88fe10
#
_entry.id   936f62e06d508c2df09e84d0fe88fe10
#
_cell.length_a   1.000
_cell.length_b   1.000
_cell.length_c   1.000
_cell.angle_alpha   90.00
_cell.angle_beta   90.00
_cell.angle_gamma   90.00
#
_symmetry.space_group_name_H-M   'P 1'
#
loop_
_entity.id
_entity.type
_entity.pdbx_description
1 polymer ?
#
loop_
_entity_poly.entity_id
_entity_poly.type
_entity_poly.pdbx_seq_one_letter_code
_entity_poly.pdbx_strand_id
1 'polypeptide(L)'
;HYQEIYDSDVPVEKLYEYVIKSNKDIFLDIANHYWSVEKKGHYDMAVNISFIMFLYNEKLTAAKLISNISDDIKKDCRLSKEQMMDYNAALTYINAFLDYNDFTKMNAQFIKVADITNKPLKHIAGHFPFSFECPSVMSIYHSSPGALDYETYALEECASNYYRITNGHGKGFEALMKAEVLYNRGEIESAEILCHKALYMADGRNQYSIYIAATFIMTLISIYKGANDEFKEHMNNMTHITENTSYLPQHMHKMTDICKSYIYSNLSSPDNMCEWLKDYKQLELSINFHSLGFANIILGKYLILIGDYHKFLGISGQFLGLNHIYSYVISNIYTYIYLSIANNETGEKEKSHKFIMMAVNLAMPDRLYMPFVHNYPYINMLLDEINTAKDISLFVKNIQRLSKPYEKGVKAINKAGRLLADYGLTVREADVAKLAAKRLTNKEIADQLFIAESTVKSNMKMIFNKLEINSRAELKNFFD
;
A
#
# COMPACT_ATOMS: atom_id res chain seq x y z
N HIS A 1 19.88 26.58 -11.15
CA HIS A 1 19.08 25.37 -10.92
C HIS A 1 18.65 24.69 -12.22
N TYR A 2 18.10 25.43 -13.21
CA TYR A 2 17.72 24.82 -14.51
C TYR A 2 18.93 24.24 -15.25
N GLN A 3 20.07 24.94 -15.23
CA GLN A 3 21.30 24.52 -15.86
C GLN A 3 21.85 23.24 -15.25
N GLU A 4 21.81 23.11 -13.91
CA GLU A 4 22.29 21.92 -13.20
C GLU A 4 21.45 20.67 -13.52
N ILE A 5 20.14 20.80 -13.74
CA ILE A 5 19.27 19.72 -14.18
C ILE A 5 19.58 19.35 -15.64
N TYR A 6 19.98 20.31 -16.46
CA TYR A 6 20.28 20.13 -17.88
C TYR A 6 21.70 19.64 -18.15
N ASP A 7 22.67 20.03 -17.33
CA ASP A 7 24.10 19.76 -17.54
C ASP A 7 24.57 18.53 -16.75
N SER A 8 23.72 17.95 -15.91
CA SER A 8 24.08 16.80 -15.09
C SER A 8 23.53 15.52 -15.67
N ASP A 9 24.38 14.48 -15.73
CA ASP A 9 23.97 13.08 -15.70
C ASP A 9 23.24 12.76 -14.38
N VAL A 10 22.17 13.52 -14.07
CA VAL A 10 21.42 13.31 -12.84
C VAL A 10 20.73 11.96 -12.94
N PRO A 11 21.07 11.00 -12.08
CA PRO A 11 20.40 9.72 -12.05
C PRO A 11 18.89 9.92 -11.91
N VAL A 12 18.09 9.10 -12.59
CA VAL A 12 16.61 9.16 -12.56
C VAL A 12 16.07 9.15 -11.13
N GLU A 13 16.75 8.47 -10.21
CA GLU A 13 16.44 8.44 -8.77
C GLU A 13 16.44 9.83 -8.13
N LYS A 14 17.43 10.65 -8.44
CA LYS A 14 17.49 12.03 -7.95
C LYS A 14 16.40 12.92 -8.55
N LEU A 15 16.03 12.68 -9.80
CA LEU A 15 14.90 13.39 -10.41
C LEU A 15 13.58 13.05 -9.69
N TYR A 16 13.39 11.80 -9.28
CA TYR A 16 12.21 11.39 -8.51
C TYR A 16 12.13 12.07 -7.12
N GLU A 17 13.26 12.21 -6.43
CA GLU A 17 13.30 12.97 -5.18
C GLU A 17 12.91 14.45 -5.37
N TYR A 18 13.27 15.05 -6.51
CA TYR A 18 12.83 16.40 -6.86
C TYR A 18 11.32 16.48 -7.14
N VAL A 19 10.74 15.46 -7.77
CA VAL A 19 9.29 15.37 -8.03
C VAL A 19 8.50 15.43 -6.73
N ILE A 20 8.91 14.66 -5.71
CA ILE A 20 8.24 14.61 -4.41
C ILE A 20 8.33 15.94 -3.64
N LYS A 21 9.35 16.77 -3.93
CA LYS A 21 9.58 18.06 -3.24
C LYS A 21 8.78 19.24 -3.81
N SER A 22 7.67 19.01 -4.51
CA SER A 22 6.75 20.06 -4.99
C SER A 22 7.32 21.03 -6.03
N ASN A 23 8.13 20.51 -6.96
CA ASN A 23 8.70 21.33 -8.05
C ASN A 23 7.92 21.17 -9.38
N LYS A 24 6.61 20.91 -9.32
CA LYS A 24 5.78 20.66 -10.51
C LYS A 24 5.92 21.79 -11.55
N ASP A 25 5.83 23.03 -11.13
CA ASP A 25 5.92 24.20 -12.02
C ASP A 25 7.26 24.27 -12.75
N ILE A 26 8.34 23.91 -12.07
CA ILE A 26 9.67 23.85 -12.67
C ILE A 26 9.72 22.80 -13.78
N PHE A 27 9.20 21.60 -13.54
CA PHE A 27 9.19 20.54 -14.54
C PHE A 27 8.22 20.82 -15.69
N LEU A 28 7.09 21.48 -15.43
CA LEU A 28 6.17 21.97 -16.46
C LEU A 28 6.84 23.03 -17.33
N ASP A 29 7.56 23.95 -16.72
CA ASP A 29 8.31 24.97 -17.44
C ASP A 29 9.40 24.34 -18.31
N ILE A 30 10.17 23.40 -17.77
CA ILE A 30 11.16 22.64 -18.55
C ILE A 30 10.49 21.87 -19.70
N ALA A 31 9.37 21.16 -19.45
CA ALA A 31 8.66 20.41 -20.47
C ALA A 31 8.14 21.30 -21.61
N ASN A 32 7.64 22.49 -21.29
CA ASN A 32 7.12 23.46 -22.27
C ASN A 32 8.23 24.18 -23.03
N HIS A 33 9.38 24.45 -22.42
CA HIS A 33 10.51 25.17 -23.02
C HIS A 33 11.60 24.26 -23.59
N TYR A 34 11.50 22.95 -23.39
CA TYR A 34 12.48 21.98 -23.91
C TYR A 34 12.77 22.14 -25.38
N TRP A 35 11.79 22.55 -26.20
CA TRP A 35 11.86 22.72 -27.64
C TRP A 35 12.34 24.11 -28.09
N SER A 36 12.69 25.00 -27.19
CA SER A 36 13.42 26.22 -27.58
C SER A 36 14.75 25.81 -28.22
N VAL A 37 15.13 26.50 -29.27
CA VAL A 37 16.17 26.14 -30.25
C VAL A 37 17.51 25.66 -29.69
N GLU A 38 17.83 25.99 -28.44
CA GLU A 38 19.12 25.73 -27.83
C GLU A 38 19.33 24.33 -27.21
N LYS A 39 18.26 23.51 -27.09
CA LYS A 39 18.29 22.25 -26.31
C LYS A 39 17.87 20.99 -27.05
N LYS A 40 17.70 21.05 -28.35
CA LYS A 40 17.48 19.87 -29.21
C LYS A 40 18.70 18.96 -29.16
N GLY A 41 18.46 17.68 -28.77
CA GLY A 41 19.51 16.66 -28.72
C GLY A 41 19.78 16.11 -27.31
N HIS A 42 19.21 16.67 -26.24
CA HIS A 42 19.28 16.13 -24.88
C HIS A 42 18.14 15.11 -24.66
N TYR A 43 18.15 14.02 -25.43
CA TYR A 43 17.05 13.03 -25.46
C TYR A 43 16.89 12.27 -24.13
N ASP A 44 17.98 11.97 -23.42
CA ASP A 44 17.93 11.29 -22.12
C ASP A 44 17.06 12.07 -21.13
N MET A 45 17.32 13.36 -21.02
CA MET A 45 16.54 14.24 -20.15
C MET A 45 15.10 14.35 -20.61
N ALA A 46 14.85 14.50 -21.92
CA ALA A 46 13.50 14.67 -22.45
C ALA A 46 12.63 13.41 -22.17
N VAL A 47 13.21 12.23 -22.31
CA VAL A 47 12.58 10.96 -21.96
C VAL A 47 12.23 10.93 -20.46
N ASN A 48 13.18 11.31 -19.59
CA ASN A 48 12.94 11.35 -18.15
C ASN A 48 11.85 12.36 -17.76
N ILE A 49 11.86 13.56 -18.37
CA ILE A 49 10.83 14.58 -18.13
C ILE A 49 9.46 14.10 -18.59
N SER A 50 9.37 13.35 -19.71
CA SER A 50 8.10 12.76 -20.17
C SER A 50 7.50 11.82 -19.12
N PHE A 51 8.33 11.02 -18.46
CA PHE A 51 7.89 10.15 -17.36
C PHE A 51 7.51 10.96 -16.10
N ILE A 52 8.27 12.01 -15.78
CA ILE A 52 7.95 12.92 -14.67
C ILE A 52 6.60 13.61 -14.89
N MET A 53 6.27 14.01 -16.12
CA MET A 53 4.96 14.59 -16.43
C MET A 53 3.83 13.59 -16.15
N PHE A 54 4.03 12.31 -16.45
CA PHE A 54 3.08 11.29 -16.04
C PHE A 54 2.93 11.22 -14.50
N LEU A 55 4.03 11.24 -13.75
CA LEU A 55 4.00 11.21 -12.29
C LEU A 55 3.25 12.41 -11.67
N TYR A 56 3.28 13.57 -12.34
CA TYR A 56 2.49 14.75 -11.96
C TYR A 56 1.05 14.75 -12.51
N ASN A 57 0.63 13.66 -13.15
CA ASN A 57 -0.67 13.55 -13.83
C ASN A 57 -0.85 14.54 -15.01
N GLU A 58 0.23 15.01 -15.60
CA GLU A 58 0.22 15.88 -16.78
C GLU A 58 0.25 15.06 -18.08
N LYS A 59 -0.76 14.18 -18.23
CA LYS A 59 -0.82 13.19 -19.34
C LYS A 59 -0.78 13.85 -20.71
N LEU A 60 -1.45 14.99 -20.90
CA LEU A 60 -1.46 15.71 -22.17
C LEU A 60 -0.08 16.29 -22.49
N THR A 61 0.59 16.87 -21.51
CA THR A 61 1.97 17.39 -21.65
C THR A 61 2.94 16.25 -21.95
N ALA A 62 2.83 15.12 -21.24
CA ALA A 62 3.62 13.93 -21.50
C ALA A 62 3.42 13.40 -22.94
N ALA A 63 2.18 13.24 -23.38
CA ALA A 63 1.86 12.76 -24.74
C ALA A 63 2.42 13.68 -25.82
N LYS A 64 2.27 14.99 -25.66
CA LYS A 64 2.83 16.00 -26.58
C LYS A 64 4.35 15.92 -26.63
N LEU A 65 4.99 15.81 -25.48
CA LEU A 65 6.44 15.73 -25.37
C LEU A 65 6.97 14.44 -26.04
N ILE A 66 6.34 13.29 -25.76
CA ILE A 66 6.67 11.99 -26.41
C ILE A 66 6.58 12.10 -27.94
N SER A 67 5.50 12.69 -28.47
CA SER A 67 5.33 12.87 -29.92
C SER A 67 6.44 13.73 -30.51
N ASN A 68 6.74 14.86 -29.91
CA ASN A 68 7.75 15.79 -30.38
C ASN A 68 9.15 15.16 -30.36
N ILE A 69 9.52 14.47 -29.25
CA ILE A 69 10.81 13.77 -29.14
C ILE A 69 10.93 12.69 -30.22
N SER A 70 9.87 11.90 -30.43
CA SER A 70 9.85 10.84 -31.45
C SER A 70 10.10 11.40 -32.86
N ASP A 71 9.52 12.57 -33.19
CA ASP A 71 9.70 13.20 -34.49
C ASP A 71 11.10 13.82 -34.68
N ASP A 72 11.71 14.31 -33.61
CA ASP A 72 13.07 14.84 -33.66
C ASP A 72 14.10 13.72 -33.77
N ILE A 73 13.94 12.62 -33.03
CA ILE A 73 14.82 11.42 -33.14
C ILE A 73 14.87 10.91 -34.58
N LYS A 74 13.73 10.87 -35.30
CA LYS A 74 13.66 10.42 -36.69
C LYS A 74 14.44 11.31 -37.65
N LYS A 75 14.62 12.59 -37.32
CA LYS A 75 15.27 13.61 -38.16
C LYS A 75 16.73 13.86 -37.78
N ASP A 76 17.17 13.42 -36.62
CA ASP A 76 18.53 13.66 -36.13
C ASP A 76 19.52 12.64 -36.68
N CYS A 77 20.21 13.03 -37.75
CA CYS A 77 21.21 12.19 -38.40
C CYS A 77 22.49 11.93 -37.57
N ARG A 78 22.63 12.57 -36.38
CA ARG A 78 23.77 12.35 -35.48
C ARG A 78 23.57 11.08 -34.63
N LEU A 79 22.35 10.62 -34.48
CA LEU A 79 22.03 9.42 -33.71
C LEU A 79 22.39 8.14 -34.47
N SER A 80 23.02 7.22 -33.79
CA SER A 80 23.18 5.85 -34.31
C SER A 80 21.81 5.14 -34.34
N LYS A 81 21.71 4.08 -35.16
CA LYS A 81 20.49 3.24 -35.20
C LYS A 81 20.18 2.64 -33.82
N GLU A 82 21.19 2.25 -33.06
CA GLU A 82 21.01 1.70 -31.70
C GLU A 82 20.44 2.75 -30.75
N GLN A 83 20.96 3.98 -30.75
CA GLN A 83 20.42 5.08 -29.95
C GLN A 83 18.96 5.41 -30.29
N MET A 84 18.65 5.48 -31.60
CA MET A 84 17.26 5.69 -32.04
C MET A 84 16.31 4.60 -31.55
N MET A 85 16.76 3.33 -31.58
CA MET A 85 15.97 2.20 -31.04
C MET A 85 15.79 2.31 -29.52
N ASP A 86 16.84 2.61 -28.78
CA ASP A 86 16.80 2.75 -27.30
C ASP A 86 15.81 3.86 -26.88
N TYR A 87 15.87 5.04 -27.51
CA TYR A 87 14.94 6.14 -27.22
C TYR A 87 13.50 5.82 -27.62
N ASN A 88 13.28 5.22 -28.79
CA ASN A 88 11.93 4.83 -29.22
C ASN A 88 11.32 3.77 -28.28
N ALA A 89 12.13 2.83 -27.80
CA ALA A 89 11.71 1.85 -26.81
C ALA A 89 11.31 2.52 -25.48
N ALA A 90 12.13 3.47 -25.01
CA ALA A 90 11.85 4.22 -23.79
C ALA A 90 10.57 5.07 -23.91
N LEU A 91 10.37 5.78 -25.01
CA LEU A 91 9.16 6.55 -25.26
C LEU A 91 7.90 5.67 -25.37
N THR A 92 8.01 4.49 -26.00
CA THR A 92 6.93 3.51 -26.08
C THR A 92 6.57 2.96 -24.71
N TYR A 93 7.57 2.73 -23.85
CA TYR A 93 7.37 2.33 -22.45
C TYR A 93 6.61 3.41 -21.67
N ILE A 94 7.02 4.67 -21.76
CA ILE A 94 6.34 5.78 -21.08
C ILE A 94 4.90 5.91 -21.60
N ASN A 95 4.69 5.74 -22.89
CA ASN A 95 3.36 5.81 -23.51
C ASN A 95 2.40 4.75 -22.92
N ALA A 96 2.91 3.59 -22.46
CA ALA A 96 2.09 2.61 -21.77
C ALA A 96 1.43 3.18 -20.51
N PHE A 97 2.11 4.07 -19.78
CA PHE A 97 1.58 4.69 -18.57
C PHE A 97 0.53 5.78 -18.82
N LEU A 98 0.38 6.26 -20.06
CA LEU A 98 -0.74 7.14 -20.41
C LEU A 98 -2.08 6.38 -20.39
N ASP A 99 -2.05 5.06 -20.58
CA ASP A 99 -3.18 4.14 -20.43
C ASP A 99 -3.23 3.54 -18.99
N TYR A 100 -2.76 4.29 -18.00
CA TYR A 100 -2.71 3.87 -16.60
C TYR A 100 -4.04 3.30 -16.11
N ASN A 101 -3.98 2.18 -15.40
CA ASN A 101 -5.04 1.28 -14.92
C ASN A 101 -5.57 0.27 -15.95
N ASP A 102 -5.20 0.35 -17.23
CA ASP A 102 -5.63 -0.62 -18.25
C ASP A 102 -4.43 -1.52 -18.64
N PHE A 103 -4.25 -2.63 -17.91
CA PHE A 103 -3.15 -3.55 -18.18
C PHE A 103 -3.18 -4.17 -19.56
N THR A 104 -4.34 -4.31 -20.17
CA THR A 104 -4.44 -4.82 -21.55
C THR A 104 -3.78 -3.86 -22.53
N LYS A 105 -4.08 -2.57 -22.40
CA LYS A 105 -3.45 -1.54 -23.22
C LYS A 105 -1.97 -1.36 -22.89
N MET A 106 -1.63 -1.34 -21.59
CA MET A 106 -0.25 -1.26 -21.14
C MET A 106 0.59 -2.42 -21.68
N ASN A 107 0.09 -3.67 -21.60
CA ASN A 107 0.78 -4.85 -22.11
C ASN A 107 1.00 -4.77 -23.65
N ALA A 108 0.03 -4.26 -24.39
CA ALA A 108 0.19 -4.05 -25.84
C ALA A 108 1.37 -3.10 -26.16
N GLN A 109 1.62 -2.11 -25.33
CA GLN A 109 2.80 -1.25 -25.48
C GLN A 109 4.09 -1.95 -25.02
N PHE A 110 4.06 -2.72 -23.94
CA PHE A 110 5.24 -3.47 -23.47
C PHE A 110 5.68 -4.54 -24.49
N ILE A 111 4.75 -5.18 -25.18
CA ILE A 111 5.05 -6.07 -26.31
C ILE A 111 5.79 -5.31 -27.42
N LYS A 112 5.31 -4.12 -27.82
CA LYS A 112 6.00 -3.28 -28.81
C LYS A 112 7.39 -2.89 -28.37
N VAL A 113 7.58 -2.55 -27.08
CA VAL A 113 8.93 -2.28 -26.54
C VAL A 113 9.83 -3.50 -26.72
N ALA A 114 9.33 -4.68 -26.39
CA ALA A 114 10.05 -5.93 -26.52
C ALA A 114 10.38 -6.32 -27.97
N ASP A 115 9.61 -5.84 -28.94
CA ASP A 115 9.88 -6.00 -30.38
C ASP A 115 10.92 -4.99 -30.88
N ILE A 116 10.98 -3.79 -30.27
CA ILE A 116 11.97 -2.76 -30.60
C ILE A 116 13.36 -3.12 -30.06
N THR A 117 13.45 -3.64 -28.83
CA THR A 117 14.70 -3.93 -28.17
C THR A 117 14.74 -5.31 -27.51
N ASN A 118 15.84 -6.02 -27.68
CA ASN A 118 16.10 -7.30 -26.99
C ASN A 118 16.80 -7.12 -25.64
N LYS A 119 17.07 -5.88 -25.22
CA LYS A 119 17.76 -5.52 -23.98
C LYS A 119 16.79 -4.81 -23.04
N PRO A 120 17.02 -4.88 -21.73
CA PRO A 120 16.31 -4.02 -20.77
C PRO A 120 16.55 -2.55 -21.10
N LEU A 121 15.52 -1.73 -20.82
CA LEU A 121 15.59 -0.28 -21.00
C LEU A 121 16.66 0.33 -20.10
N LYS A 122 17.53 1.18 -20.66
CA LYS A 122 18.64 1.81 -19.93
C LYS A 122 18.20 3.00 -19.08
N HIS A 123 17.18 3.74 -19.56
CA HIS A 123 16.89 5.08 -19.07
C HIS A 123 15.76 5.14 -18.02
N ILE A 124 14.97 4.10 -17.84
CA ILE A 124 13.72 4.18 -17.06
C ILE A 124 13.58 3.08 -16.01
N ALA A 125 14.32 1.99 -16.14
CA ALA A 125 14.06 0.76 -15.40
C ALA A 125 14.78 0.71 -14.04
N GLY A 126 14.06 0.36 -13.00
CA GLY A 126 14.61 -0.22 -11.77
C GLY A 126 14.68 0.66 -10.54
N HIS A 127 14.33 1.95 -10.63
CA HIS A 127 14.58 2.90 -9.55
C HIS A 127 13.33 3.37 -8.80
N PHE A 128 12.13 3.07 -9.32
CA PHE A 128 10.87 3.44 -8.70
C PHE A 128 10.22 2.26 -7.97
N PRO A 129 9.45 2.49 -6.90
CA PRO A 129 8.56 1.46 -6.39
C PRO A 129 7.57 1.07 -7.49
N PHE A 130 7.37 -0.22 -7.74
CA PHE A 130 6.40 -0.69 -8.73
C PHE A 130 5.01 -0.09 -8.53
N SER A 131 4.63 0.10 -7.28
CA SER A 131 3.32 0.61 -6.85
C SER A 131 3.33 2.10 -6.46
N PHE A 132 4.30 2.88 -6.87
CA PHE A 132 4.35 4.34 -6.61
C PHE A 132 4.11 4.70 -5.13
N GLU A 133 4.80 4.05 -4.19
CA GLU A 133 4.65 4.20 -2.73
C GLU A 133 3.36 3.60 -2.14
N CYS A 134 2.40 3.15 -2.95
CA CYS A 134 1.20 2.48 -2.45
C CYS A 134 1.53 1.04 -2.04
N PRO A 135 1.19 0.58 -0.84
CA PRO A 135 1.42 -0.81 -0.44
C PRO A 135 0.40 -1.79 -1.04
N SER A 136 -0.53 -1.32 -1.85
CA SER A 136 -1.60 -2.11 -2.43
C SER A 136 -1.61 -1.99 -3.96
N VAL A 137 -1.27 -3.06 -4.63
CA VAL A 137 -1.37 -3.18 -6.10
C VAL A 137 -2.83 -3.15 -6.53
N MET A 138 -3.70 -3.83 -5.79
CA MET A 138 -5.13 -3.87 -6.06
C MET A 138 -5.78 -2.48 -5.95
N SER A 139 -5.39 -1.66 -4.97
CA SER A 139 -5.96 -0.31 -4.82
C SER A 139 -5.65 0.61 -5.99
N ILE A 140 -4.52 0.38 -6.66
CA ILE A 140 -4.09 1.16 -7.82
C ILE A 140 -4.79 0.67 -9.11
N TYR A 141 -4.92 -0.64 -9.28
CA TYR A 141 -5.21 -1.23 -10.58
C TYR A 141 -6.60 -1.87 -10.69
N HIS A 142 -7.35 -2.00 -9.60
CA HIS A 142 -8.75 -2.38 -9.67
C HIS A 142 -9.60 -1.15 -10.00
N SER A 143 -10.07 -1.08 -11.23
CA SER A 143 -10.69 0.11 -11.81
C SER A 143 -12.18 -0.04 -12.14
N SER A 144 -12.70 -1.28 -12.20
CA SER A 144 -14.08 -1.54 -12.59
C SER A 144 -14.72 -2.63 -11.72
N PRO A 145 -15.83 -2.34 -11.01
CA PRO A 145 -16.52 -3.34 -10.22
C PRO A 145 -16.95 -4.54 -11.07
N GLY A 146 -16.68 -5.75 -10.58
CA GLY A 146 -16.93 -7.01 -11.28
C GLY A 146 -15.84 -7.42 -12.26
N ALA A 147 -14.80 -6.61 -12.46
CA ALA A 147 -13.71 -6.91 -13.39
C ALA A 147 -12.44 -7.44 -12.70
N LEU A 148 -12.42 -7.56 -11.38
CA LEU A 148 -11.20 -7.84 -10.60
C LEU A 148 -10.47 -9.14 -11.01
N ASP A 149 -11.20 -10.21 -11.33
CA ASP A 149 -10.59 -11.46 -11.79
C ASP A 149 -9.94 -11.28 -13.17
N TYR A 150 -10.58 -10.51 -14.08
CA TYR A 150 -10.01 -10.19 -15.39
C TYR A 150 -8.80 -9.25 -15.26
N GLU A 151 -8.88 -8.20 -14.43
CA GLU A 151 -7.78 -7.27 -14.19
C GLU A 151 -6.56 -7.98 -13.58
N THR A 152 -6.80 -8.92 -12.66
CA THR A 152 -5.74 -9.75 -12.06
C THR A 152 -5.07 -10.66 -13.10
N TYR A 153 -5.85 -11.25 -13.99
CA TYR A 153 -5.34 -12.06 -15.10
C TYR A 153 -4.54 -11.21 -16.09
N ALA A 154 -5.06 -10.05 -16.50
CA ALA A 154 -4.37 -9.15 -17.43
C ALA A 154 -3.03 -8.64 -16.87
N LEU A 155 -2.98 -8.39 -15.56
CA LEU A 155 -1.75 -8.01 -14.87
C LEU A 155 -0.73 -9.17 -14.87
N GLU A 156 -1.16 -10.41 -14.65
CA GLU A 156 -0.28 -11.60 -14.70
C GLU A 156 0.28 -11.83 -16.11
N GLU A 157 -0.55 -11.73 -17.13
CA GLU A 157 -0.12 -11.82 -18.54
C GLU A 157 0.90 -10.74 -18.90
N CYS A 158 0.74 -9.54 -18.35
CA CYS A 158 1.65 -8.43 -18.54
C CYS A 158 3.04 -8.68 -17.92
N ALA A 159 3.12 -9.43 -16.82
CA ALA A 159 4.32 -9.57 -15.99
C ALA A 159 5.54 -10.04 -16.77
N SER A 160 5.42 -11.04 -17.64
CA SER A 160 6.57 -11.60 -18.38
C SER A 160 7.21 -10.57 -19.32
N ASN A 161 6.40 -9.81 -20.06
CA ASN A 161 6.88 -8.75 -20.94
C ASN A 161 7.51 -7.61 -20.14
N TYR A 162 6.82 -7.18 -19.06
CA TYR A 162 7.31 -6.13 -18.20
C TYR A 162 8.68 -6.49 -17.58
N TYR A 163 8.84 -7.68 -17.03
CA TYR A 163 10.11 -8.13 -16.44
C TYR A 163 11.25 -8.16 -17.46
N ARG A 164 10.97 -8.59 -18.67
CA ARG A 164 11.97 -8.65 -19.75
C ARG A 164 12.53 -7.27 -20.09
N ILE A 165 11.65 -6.28 -20.23
CA ILE A 165 12.05 -4.92 -20.64
C ILE A 165 12.57 -4.06 -19.49
N THR A 166 12.30 -4.44 -18.23
CA THR A 166 12.68 -3.66 -17.02
C THR A 166 13.75 -4.35 -16.16
N ASN A 167 14.41 -5.39 -16.67
CA ASN A 167 15.36 -6.20 -15.90
C ASN A 167 14.77 -6.77 -14.59
N GLY A 168 13.49 -7.14 -14.61
CA GLY A 168 12.82 -7.75 -13.47
C GLY A 168 12.33 -6.77 -12.39
N HIS A 169 12.23 -5.48 -12.70
CA HIS A 169 11.64 -4.49 -11.80
C HIS A 169 10.24 -4.92 -11.34
N GLY A 170 9.96 -4.75 -10.05
CA GLY A 170 8.66 -5.13 -9.46
C GLY A 170 8.40 -6.64 -9.39
N LYS A 171 9.41 -7.49 -9.59
CA LYS A 171 9.21 -8.94 -9.66
C LYS A 171 8.50 -9.49 -8.42
N GLY A 172 7.35 -10.13 -8.63
CA GLY A 172 6.44 -10.63 -7.60
C GLY A 172 5.12 -9.86 -7.50
N PHE A 173 4.94 -8.77 -8.27
CA PHE A 173 3.71 -7.96 -8.19
C PHE A 173 2.45 -8.76 -8.57
N GLU A 174 2.54 -9.73 -9.47
CA GLU A 174 1.41 -10.58 -9.84
C GLU A 174 0.98 -11.53 -8.71
N ALA A 175 1.94 -12.05 -7.95
CA ALA A 175 1.65 -12.85 -6.76
C ALA A 175 1.06 -11.96 -5.65
N LEU A 176 1.59 -10.73 -5.50
CA LEU A 176 1.10 -9.74 -4.55
C LEU A 176 -0.35 -9.34 -4.84
N MET A 177 -0.68 -9.00 -6.10
CA MET A 177 -2.06 -8.67 -6.50
C MET A 177 -3.03 -9.81 -6.15
N LYS A 178 -2.66 -11.06 -6.48
CA LYS A 178 -3.48 -12.22 -6.14
C LYS A 178 -3.63 -12.41 -4.63
N ALA A 179 -2.56 -12.18 -3.85
CA ALA A 179 -2.61 -12.25 -2.39
C ALA A 179 -3.60 -11.22 -1.82
N GLU A 180 -3.57 -9.98 -2.32
CA GLU A 180 -4.50 -8.93 -1.91
C GLU A 180 -5.96 -9.28 -2.24
N VAL A 181 -6.22 -9.80 -3.44
CA VAL A 181 -7.56 -10.26 -3.85
C VAL A 181 -8.07 -11.33 -2.90
N LEU A 182 -7.27 -12.37 -2.64
CA LEU A 182 -7.65 -13.47 -1.75
C LEU A 182 -7.86 -13.00 -0.31
N TYR A 183 -6.98 -12.13 0.20
CA TYR A 183 -7.16 -11.52 1.51
C TYR A 183 -8.50 -10.76 1.60
N ASN A 184 -8.82 -9.93 0.61
CA ASN A 184 -10.06 -9.16 0.60
C ASN A 184 -11.31 -10.04 0.43
N ARG A 185 -11.18 -11.24 -0.12
CA ARG A 185 -12.21 -12.28 -0.18
C ARG A 185 -12.29 -13.15 1.08
N GLY A 186 -11.39 -12.95 2.03
CA GLY A 186 -11.32 -13.73 3.27
C GLY A 186 -10.73 -15.14 3.12
N GLU A 187 -9.97 -15.37 2.05
CA GLU A 187 -9.24 -16.61 1.76
C GLU A 187 -7.81 -16.49 2.33
N ILE A 188 -7.73 -16.43 3.65
CA ILE A 188 -6.56 -15.98 4.41
C ILE A 188 -5.32 -16.87 4.19
N GLU A 189 -5.49 -18.20 4.24
CA GLU A 189 -4.37 -19.14 4.09
C GLU A 189 -3.80 -19.10 2.66
N SER A 190 -4.67 -18.99 1.66
CA SER A 190 -4.24 -18.87 0.27
C SER A 190 -3.52 -17.53 0.01
N ALA A 191 -4.00 -16.45 0.62
CA ALA A 191 -3.34 -15.15 0.56
C ALA A 191 -1.92 -15.19 1.15
N GLU A 192 -1.75 -15.84 2.29
CA GLU A 192 -0.45 -16.01 2.96
C GLU A 192 0.56 -16.75 2.08
N ILE A 193 0.14 -17.86 1.45
CA ILE A 193 1.00 -18.63 0.52
C ILE A 193 1.50 -17.74 -0.63
N LEU A 194 0.63 -16.88 -1.18
CA LEU A 194 1.01 -15.98 -2.27
C LEU A 194 1.89 -14.82 -1.79
N CYS A 195 1.74 -14.34 -0.55
CA CYS A 195 2.69 -13.40 0.05
C CYS A 195 4.09 -14.01 0.15
N HIS A 196 4.22 -15.25 0.62
CA HIS A 196 5.52 -15.95 0.65
C HIS A 196 6.11 -16.10 -0.76
N LYS A 197 5.27 -16.40 -1.78
CA LYS A 197 5.73 -16.44 -3.17
C LYS A 197 6.24 -15.07 -3.63
N ALA A 198 5.53 -13.98 -3.33
CA ALA A 198 5.96 -12.62 -3.67
C ALA A 198 7.30 -12.26 -3.00
N LEU A 199 7.45 -12.58 -1.69
CA LEU A 199 8.71 -12.39 -0.95
C LEU A 199 9.86 -13.16 -1.57
N TYR A 200 9.69 -14.44 -1.90
CA TYR A 200 10.70 -15.25 -2.57
C TYR A 200 11.12 -14.68 -3.94
N MET A 201 10.15 -14.16 -4.71
CA MET A 201 10.43 -13.55 -6.01
C MET A 201 11.15 -12.21 -5.90
N ALA A 202 10.92 -11.46 -4.82
CA ALA A 202 11.55 -10.18 -4.53
C ALA A 202 12.98 -10.33 -3.95
N ASP A 203 13.28 -11.47 -3.34
CA ASP A 203 14.55 -11.72 -2.64
C ASP A 203 15.77 -11.62 -3.56
N GLY A 204 16.85 -11.03 -3.02
CA GLY A 204 18.13 -10.86 -3.73
C GLY A 204 18.10 -9.91 -4.93
N ARG A 205 17.02 -9.13 -5.14
CA ARG A 205 16.80 -8.28 -6.31
C ARG A 205 16.52 -6.82 -6.01
N ASN A 206 16.69 -6.38 -4.77
CA ASN A 206 16.39 -5.01 -4.31
C ASN A 206 14.93 -4.56 -4.59
N GLN A 207 13.98 -5.51 -4.62
CA GLN A 207 12.56 -5.22 -4.87
C GLN A 207 11.86 -4.82 -3.56
N TYR A 208 12.36 -3.79 -2.89
CA TYR A 208 11.90 -3.36 -1.57
C TYR A 208 10.41 -3.03 -1.50
N SER A 209 9.83 -2.44 -2.55
CA SER A 209 8.40 -2.14 -2.59
C SER A 209 7.53 -3.40 -2.55
N ILE A 210 7.92 -4.46 -3.26
CA ILE A 210 7.22 -5.75 -3.24
C ILE A 210 7.37 -6.41 -1.87
N TYR A 211 8.59 -6.36 -1.30
CA TYR A 211 8.86 -6.91 0.02
C TYR A 211 8.01 -6.22 1.11
N ILE A 212 8.00 -4.88 1.13
CA ILE A 212 7.21 -4.09 2.09
C ILE A 212 5.72 -4.40 1.94
N ALA A 213 5.20 -4.41 0.71
CA ALA A 213 3.79 -4.68 0.44
C ALA A 213 3.37 -6.11 0.82
N ALA A 214 4.19 -7.13 0.52
CA ALA A 214 3.91 -8.51 0.92
C ALA A 214 3.94 -8.67 2.45
N THR A 215 4.94 -8.08 3.11
CA THR A 215 5.04 -8.07 4.58
C THR A 215 3.87 -7.33 5.23
N PHE A 216 3.39 -6.26 4.60
CA PHE A 216 2.18 -5.53 5.02
C PHE A 216 0.95 -6.44 5.02
N ILE A 217 0.69 -7.19 3.94
CA ILE A 217 -0.44 -8.13 3.89
C ILE A 217 -0.28 -9.24 4.93
N MET A 218 0.93 -9.78 5.11
CA MET A 218 1.21 -10.77 6.15
C MET A 218 0.94 -10.22 7.56
N THR A 219 1.22 -8.94 7.79
CA THR A 219 0.87 -8.27 9.06
C THR A 219 -0.66 -8.22 9.25
N LEU A 220 -1.42 -7.90 8.20
CA LEU A 220 -2.89 -7.93 8.26
C LEU A 220 -3.44 -9.34 8.51
N ILE A 221 -2.81 -10.36 7.93
CA ILE A 221 -3.13 -11.77 8.17
C ILE A 221 -2.83 -12.14 9.62
N SER A 222 -1.70 -11.70 10.19
CA SER A 222 -1.37 -11.94 11.59
C SER A 222 -2.39 -11.28 12.54
N ILE A 223 -2.91 -10.10 12.21
CA ILE A 223 -4.03 -9.48 12.95
C ILE A 223 -5.26 -10.36 12.88
N TYR A 224 -5.65 -10.83 11.68
CA TYR A 224 -6.83 -11.68 11.51
C TYR A 224 -6.73 -12.97 12.33
N LYS A 225 -5.55 -13.58 12.37
CA LYS A 225 -5.26 -14.80 13.15
C LYS A 225 -5.10 -14.54 14.65
N GLY A 226 -4.82 -13.30 15.07
CA GLY A 226 -4.43 -12.95 16.42
C GLY A 226 -3.03 -13.47 16.80
N ALA A 227 -2.17 -13.66 15.81
CA ALA A 227 -0.82 -14.21 15.93
C ALA A 227 0.17 -13.09 16.30
N ASN A 228 0.28 -12.80 17.59
CA ASN A 228 1.04 -11.65 18.09
C ASN A 228 2.54 -11.70 17.76
N ASP A 229 3.15 -12.88 17.77
CA ASP A 229 4.59 -13.02 17.53
C ASP A 229 4.91 -12.77 16.04
N GLU A 230 4.11 -13.33 15.12
CA GLU A 230 4.17 -13.05 13.68
C GLU A 230 3.90 -11.57 13.39
N PHE A 231 2.90 -10.98 14.05
CA PHE A 231 2.60 -9.55 13.93
C PHE A 231 3.81 -8.68 14.26
N LYS A 232 4.48 -8.95 15.39
CA LYS A 232 5.70 -8.21 15.82
C LYS A 232 6.84 -8.41 14.82
N GLU A 233 7.06 -9.65 14.38
CA GLU A 233 8.08 -9.98 13.40
C GLU A 233 7.88 -9.20 12.11
N HIS A 234 6.67 -9.23 11.55
CA HIS A 234 6.37 -8.51 10.30
C HIS A 234 6.48 -6.99 10.46
N MET A 235 6.01 -6.43 11.57
CA MET A 235 6.19 -5.00 11.87
C MET A 235 7.67 -4.61 11.97
N ASN A 236 8.49 -5.44 12.60
CA ASN A 236 9.93 -5.23 12.71
C ASN A 236 10.61 -5.35 11.33
N ASN A 237 10.23 -6.33 10.52
CA ASN A 237 10.79 -6.54 9.18
C ASN A 237 10.55 -5.32 8.28
N MET A 238 9.34 -4.74 8.29
CA MET A 238 9.07 -3.49 7.56
C MET A 238 9.92 -2.31 8.06
N THR A 239 10.15 -2.21 9.36
CA THR A 239 10.95 -1.15 9.97
C THR A 239 12.43 -1.34 9.67
N HIS A 240 12.94 -2.57 9.79
CA HIS A 240 14.35 -2.89 9.57
C HIS A 240 14.84 -2.53 8.17
N ILE A 241 14.01 -2.73 7.15
CA ILE A 241 14.35 -2.35 5.77
C ILE A 241 14.62 -0.85 5.69
N THR A 242 13.76 -0.04 6.32
CA THR A 242 13.84 1.42 6.23
C THR A 242 14.94 2.01 7.12
N GLU A 243 15.29 1.38 8.22
CA GLU A 243 16.29 1.89 9.16
C GLU A 243 17.73 1.46 8.84
N ASN A 244 17.92 0.27 8.27
CA ASN A 244 19.24 -0.33 8.08
C ASN A 244 19.79 -0.23 6.65
N THR A 245 19.02 0.30 5.70
CA THR A 245 19.46 0.49 4.32
C THR A 245 19.81 1.97 4.13
N SER A 246 21.08 2.34 4.29
CA SER A 246 21.58 3.73 4.26
C SER A 246 21.35 4.47 2.93
N TYR A 247 20.89 3.78 1.90
CA TYR A 247 20.59 4.34 0.58
C TYR A 247 19.12 4.14 0.16
N LEU A 248 18.23 3.84 1.11
CA LEU A 248 16.82 3.67 0.73
C LEU A 248 16.22 5.03 0.36
N PRO A 249 15.61 5.16 -0.83
CA PRO A 249 14.96 6.40 -1.24
C PRO A 249 13.83 6.79 -0.27
N GLN A 250 13.62 8.09 -0.08
CA GLN A 250 12.63 8.65 0.87
C GLN A 250 11.22 8.09 0.66
N HIS A 251 10.84 7.73 -0.56
CA HIS A 251 9.54 7.17 -0.88
C HIS A 251 9.29 5.78 -0.24
N MET A 252 10.35 5.00 0.06
CA MET A 252 10.18 3.72 0.78
C MET A 252 9.85 3.94 2.26
N HIS A 253 10.39 4.99 2.89
CA HIS A 253 9.99 5.38 4.23
C HIS A 253 8.51 5.78 4.28
N LYS A 254 8.05 6.55 3.28
CA LYS A 254 6.63 6.92 3.16
C LYS A 254 5.72 5.73 2.94
N MET A 255 6.13 4.76 2.11
CA MET A 255 5.39 3.52 1.94
C MET A 255 5.25 2.75 3.25
N THR A 256 6.33 2.68 4.06
CA THR A 256 6.29 2.05 5.39
C THR A 256 5.40 2.81 6.37
N ASP A 257 5.42 4.14 6.35
CA ASP A 257 4.53 4.98 7.16
C ASP A 257 3.06 4.75 6.80
N ILE A 258 2.74 4.62 5.51
CA ILE A 258 1.41 4.28 5.00
C ILE A 258 0.98 2.90 5.53
N CYS A 259 1.85 1.88 5.41
CA CYS A 259 1.57 0.54 5.94
C CYS A 259 1.27 0.56 7.44
N LYS A 260 2.17 1.15 8.23
CA LYS A 260 2.03 1.24 9.69
C LYS A 260 0.76 1.99 10.09
N SER A 261 0.49 3.14 9.46
CA SER A 261 -0.70 3.93 9.78
C SER A 261 -2.00 3.21 9.42
N TYR A 262 -2.04 2.46 8.31
CA TYR A 262 -3.18 1.61 7.99
C TYR A 262 -3.37 0.51 9.04
N ILE A 263 -2.31 -0.16 9.45
CA ILE A 263 -2.33 -1.20 10.49
C ILE A 263 -2.86 -0.61 11.81
N TYR A 264 -2.30 0.51 12.28
CA TYR A 264 -2.73 1.16 13.51
C TYR A 264 -4.18 1.68 13.45
N SER A 265 -4.63 2.14 12.28
CA SER A 265 -6.02 2.54 12.08
C SER A 265 -6.98 1.35 12.25
N ASN A 266 -6.60 0.16 11.80
CA ASN A 266 -7.38 -1.07 11.97
C ASN A 266 -7.29 -1.66 13.39
N LEU A 267 -6.23 -1.36 14.13
CA LEU A 267 -6.10 -1.66 15.55
C LEU A 267 -6.80 -0.62 16.46
N SER A 268 -7.49 0.37 15.89
CA SER A 268 -8.11 1.48 16.62
C SER A 268 -7.13 2.26 17.51
N SER A 269 -5.94 2.51 16.98
CA SER A 269 -4.82 3.17 17.67
C SER A 269 -4.37 4.44 16.92
N PRO A 270 -5.22 5.51 16.89
CA PRO A 270 -4.96 6.72 16.09
C PRO A 270 -3.70 7.47 16.52
N ASP A 271 -3.29 7.38 17.79
CA ASP A 271 -2.09 8.06 18.29
C ASP A 271 -0.80 7.53 17.67
N ASN A 272 -0.78 6.26 17.27
CA ASN A 272 0.37 5.61 16.64
C ASN A 272 0.46 5.81 15.12
N MET A 273 -0.49 6.52 14.52
CA MET A 273 -0.47 6.84 13.09
C MET A 273 0.45 8.04 12.82
N CYS A 274 1.11 8.05 11.68
CA CYS A 274 2.01 9.12 11.27
C CYS A 274 1.27 10.45 11.10
N GLU A 275 1.84 11.55 11.61
CA GLU A 275 1.19 12.86 11.66
C GLU A 275 0.82 13.40 10.26
N TRP A 276 1.70 13.23 9.26
CA TRP A 276 1.45 13.72 7.92
C TRP A 276 0.27 13.01 7.20
N LEU A 277 -0.17 11.82 7.68
CA LEU A 277 -1.34 11.09 7.19
C LEU A 277 -2.65 11.51 7.90
N LYS A 278 -2.60 12.37 8.91
CA LYS A 278 -3.75 12.88 9.65
C LYS A 278 -4.29 14.22 9.11
N ASP A 279 -3.60 14.81 8.14
CA ASP A 279 -3.98 16.08 7.54
C ASP A 279 -4.00 15.99 6.00
N TYR A 280 -5.14 16.35 5.39
CA TYR A 280 -5.34 16.22 3.94
C TYR A 280 -4.34 17.03 3.11
N LYS A 281 -4.02 18.25 3.53
CA LYS A 281 -3.11 19.13 2.80
C LYS A 281 -1.66 18.62 2.84
N GLN A 282 -1.23 18.12 4.00
CA GLN A 282 0.09 17.51 4.13
C GLN A 282 0.19 16.23 3.31
N LEU A 283 -0.87 15.41 3.32
CA LEU A 283 -0.96 14.18 2.56
C LEU A 283 -0.82 14.44 1.05
N GLU A 284 -1.61 15.37 0.50
CA GLU A 284 -1.58 15.75 -0.92
C GLU A 284 -0.21 16.25 -1.38
N LEU A 285 0.51 17.00 -0.54
CA LEU A 285 1.85 17.50 -0.81
C LEU A 285 2.95 16.43 -0.65
N SER A 286 2.67 15.33 0.00
CA SER A 286 3.69 14.37 0.42
C SER A 286 3.85 13.16 -0.49
N ILE A 287 2.82 12.78 -1.23
CA ILE A 287 2.80 11.55 -2.04
C ILE A 287 2.23 11.78 -3.44
N ASN A 288 2.52 10.83 -4.33
CA ASN A 288 1.97 10.84 -5.68
C ASN A 288 0.48 10.55 -5.70
N PHE A 289 -0.22 11.03 -6.75
CA PHE A 289 -1.66 10.79 -6.93
C PHE A 289 -2.02 9.30 -6.91
N HIS A 290 -1.12 8.41 -7.34
CA HIS A 290 -1.32 6.96 -7.34
C HIS A 290 -1.58 6.40 -5.93
N SER A 291 -0.95 6.98 -4.91
CA SER A 291 -1.08 6.54 -3.51
C SER A 291 -2.16 7.31 -2.75
N LEU A 292 -2.65 8.43 -3.29
CA LEU A 292 -3.63 9.29 -2.62
C LEU A 292 -4.93 8.54 -2.30
N GLY A 293 -5.42 7.68 -3.21
CA GLY A 293 -6.62 6.90 -2.95
C GLY A 293 -6.50 6.00 -1.72
N PHE A 294 -5.36 5.31 -1.57
CA PHE A 294 -5.10 4.47 -0.41
C PHE A 294 -4.85 5.29 0.87
N ALA A 295 -4.13 6.39 0.78
CA ALA A 295 -3.90 7.28 1.92
C ALA A 295 -5.19 7.96 2.41
N ASN A 296 -6.14 8.25 1.53
CA ASN A 296 -7.47 8.74 1.89
C ASN A 296 -8.27 7.71 2.72
N ILE A 297 -8.06 6.40 2.51
CA ILE A 297 -8.64 5.36 3.37
C ILE A 297 -8.12 5.54 4.81
N ILE A 298 -6.84 5.81 4.98
CA ILE A 298 -6.19 5.98 6.29
C ILE A 298 -6.70 7.25 6.97
N LEU A 299 -6.70 8.38 6.27
CA LEU A 299 -7.19 9.66 6.80
C LEU A 299 -8.69 9.58 7.14
N GLY A 300 -9.51 8.96 6.29
CA GLY A 300 -10.93 8.75 6.55
C GLY A 300 -11.13 7.92 7.82
N LYS A 301 -10.40 6.80 7.95
CA LYS A 301 -10.46 5.98 9.17
C LYS A 301 -10.02 6.74 10.42
N TYR A 302 -8.94 7.54 10.32
CA TYR A 302 -8.48 8.39 11.41
C TYR A 302 -9.60 9.30 11.92
N LEU A 303 -10.27 10.03 11.01
CA LEU A 303 -11.35 10.95 11.36
C LEU A 303 -12.56 10.23 12.00
N ILE A 304 -12.89 9.02 11.53
CA ILE A 304 -13.92 8.18 12.15
C ILE A 304 -13.49 7.76 13.57
N LEU A 305 -12.24 7.36 13.77
CA LEU A 305 -11.73 6.90 15.06
C LEU A 305 -11.74 7.99 16.13
N ILE A 306 -11.44 9.25 15.75
CA ILE A 306 -11.47 10.39 16.69
C ILE A 306 -12.85 11.06 16.80
N GLY A 307 -13.87 10.56 16.07
CA GLY A 307 -15.23 11.10 16.09
C GLY A 307 -15.41 12.44 15.35
N ASP A 308 -14.44 12.85 14.51
CA ASP A 308 -14.53 14.12 13.76
C ASP A 308 -15.31 13.93 12.45
N TYR A 309 -16.59 13.52 12.60
CA TYR A 309 -17.48 13.21 11.48
C TYR A 309 -17.74 14.41 10.58
N HIS A 310 -17.85 15.61 11.14
CA HIS A 310 -18.10 16.83 10.37
C HIS A 310 -16.93 17.19 9.46
N LYS A 311 -15.71 17.05 9.96
CA LYS A 311 -14.51 17.27 9.14
C LYS A 311 -14.44 16.24 8.00
N PHE A 312 -14.73 14.95 8.30
CA PHE A 312 -14.76 13.91 7.26
C PHE A 312 -15.81 14.23 6.19
N LEU A 313 -17.05 14.58 6.57
CA LEU A 313 -18.10 14.96 5.64
C LEU A 313 -17.68 16.16 4.77
N GLY A 314 -16.99 17.14 5.35
CA GLY A 314 -16.49 18.32 4.64
C GLY A 314 -15.47 18.02 3.56
N ILE A 315 -14.57 17.04 3.76
CA ILE A 315 -13.50 16.68 2.80
C ILE A 315 -13.84 15.49 1.90
N SER A 316 -14.90 14.74 2.21
CA SER A 316 -15.27 13.51 1.48
C SER A 316 -15.51 13.70 -0.02
N GLY A 317 -15.98 14.91 -0.40
CA GLY A 317 -16.15 15.27 -1.82
C GLY A 317 -14.83 15.25 -2.60
N GLN A 318 -13.70 15.61 -1.97
CA GLN A 318 -12.38 15.55 -2.58
C GLN A 318 -11.94 14.09 -2.77
N PHE A 319 -12.22 13.20 -1.79
CA PHE A 319 -11.95 11.76 -1.92
C PHE A 319 -12.72 11.15 -3.10
N LEU A 320 -14.03 11.42 -3.17
CA LEU A 320 -14.86 10.92 -4.26
C LEU A 320 -14.45 11.47 -5.63
N GLY A 321 -14.07 12.75 -5.70
CA GLY A 321 -13.57 13.38 -6.92
C GLY A 321 -12.30 12.70 -7.42
N LEU A 322 -11.32 12.48 -6.54
CA LEU A 322 -10.10 11.76 -6.86
C LEU A 322 -10.39 10.33 -7.33
N ASN A 323 -11.22 9.60 -6.58
CA ASN A 323 -11.57 8.22 -6.88
C ASN A 323 -12.30 8.09 -8.23
N HIS A 324 -13.11 9.08 -8.60
CA HIS A 324 -13.78 9.12 -9.89
C HIS A 324 -12.79 9.36 -11.05
N ILE A 325 -11.87 10.32 -10.89
CA ILE A 325 -10.86 10.65 -11.91
C ILE A 325 -9.98 9.45 -12.24
N TYR A 326 -9.58 8.68 -11.21
CA TYR A 326 -8.65 7.55 -11.36
C TYR A 326 -9.31 6.17 -11.28
N SER A 327 -10.64 6.12 -11.15
CA SER A 327 -11.41 4.87 -11.03
C SER A 327 -10.95 3.97 -9.86
N TYR A 328 -10.65 4.54 -8.70
CA TYR A 328 -10.19 3.77 -7.54
C TYR A 328 -11.35 3.09 -6.80
N VAL A 329 -11.68 1.86 -7.18
CA VAL A 329 -12.81 1.10 -6.63
C VAL A 329 -12.66 0.86 -5.13
N ILE A 330 -11.49 0.42 -4.67
CA ILE A 330 -11.25 0.12 -3.24
C ILE A 330 -11.41 1.37 -2.38
N SER A 331 -10.81 2.49 -2.79
CA SER A 331 -10.94 3.76 -2.07
C SER A 331 -12.38 4.26 -2.05
N ASN A 332 -13.17 4.04 -3.10
CA ASN A 332 -14.59 4.36 -3.14
C ASN A 332 -15.39 3.53 -2.13
N ILE A 333 -15.14 2.21 -2.05
CA ILE A 333 -15.80 1.32 -1.10
C ILE A 333 -15.59 1.84 0.33
N TYR A 334 -14.34 2.11 0.72
CA TYR A 334 -14.03 2.65 2.05
C TYR A 334 -14.64 4.04 2.27
N THR A 335 -14.58 4.93 1.28
CA THR A 335 -15.16 6.28 1.39
C THR A 335 -16.67 6.20 1.63
N TYR A 336 -17.39 5.32 0.93
CA TYR A 336 -18.83 5.14 1.17
C TYR A 336 -19.13 4.50 2.52
N ILE A 337 -18.31 3.55 3.00
CA ILE A 337 -18.44 3.02 4.37
C ILE A 337 -18.29 4.15 5.39
N TYR A 338 -17.27 5.00 5.27
CA TYR A 338 -17.05 6.11 6.20
C TYR A 338 -18.14 7.19 6.10
N LEU A 339 -18.64 7.48 4.88
CA LEU A 339 -19.82 8.36 4.69
C LEU A 339 -21.06 7.78 5.37
N SER A 340 -21.27 6.48 5.29
CA SER A 340 -22.37 5.82 5.99
C SER A 340 -22.24 5.98 7.51
N ILE A 341 -21.07 5.70 8.08
CA ILE A 341 -20.78 5.85 9.50
C ILE A 341 -20.99 7.31 9.93
N ALA A 342 -20.37 8.27 9.26
CA ALA A 342 -20.44 9.68 9.64
C ALA A 342 -21.88 10.24 9.56
N ASN A 343 -22.66 9.86 8.54
CA ASN A 343 -24.06 10.27 8.45
C ASN A 343 -24.92 9.59 9.53
N ASN A 344 -24.67 8.34 9.89
CA ASN A 344 -25.37 7.69 11.00
C ASN A 344 -25.13 8.41 12.33
N GLU A 345 -23.88 8.74 12.63
CA GLU A 345 -23.48 9.43 13.86
C GLU A 345 -23.97 10.89 13.93
N THR A 346 -24.20 11.52 12.77
CA THR A 346 -24.78 12.88 12.70
C THR A 346 -26.32 12.90 12.55
N GLY A 347 -26.98 11.72 12.63
CA GLY A 347 -28.43 11.59 12.61
C GLY A 347 -29.07 11.51 11.21
N GLU A 348 -28.29 11.52 10.14
CA GLU A 348 -28.75 11.50 8.75
C GLU A 348 -28.93 10.04 8.25
N LYS A 349 -29.87 9.31 8.84
CA LYS A 349 -30.08 7.87 8.61
C LYS A 349 -30.32 7.49 7.16
N GLU A 350 -31.12 8.25 6.41
CA GLU A 350 -31.41 7.95 5.00
C GLU A 350 -30.14 8.04 4.15
N LYS A 351 -29.29 9.04 4.40
CA LYS A 351 -27.99 9.17 3.72
C LYS A 351 -27.06 8.03 4.10
N SER A 352 -27.05 7.64 5.39
CA SER A 352 -26.27 6.51 5.89
C SER A 352 -26.61 5.23 5.13
N HIS A 353 -27.91 4.87 5.04
CA HIS A 353 -28.37 3.70 4.28
C HIS A 353 -28.01 3.77 2.81
N LYS A 354 -28.16 4.94 2.19
CA LYS A 354 -27.76 5.13 0.78
C LYS A 354 -26.29 4.82 0.59
N PHE A 355 -25.40 5.34 1.44
CA PHE A 355 -23.96 5.15 1.27
C PHE A 355 -23.51 3.72 1.57
N ILE A 356 -24.06 3.04 2.57
CA ILE A 356 -23.69 1.63 2.81
C ILE A 356 -24.13 0.74 1.63
N MET A 357 -25.29 1.01 1.02
CA MET A 357 -25.73 0.32 -0.18
C MET A 357 -24.82 0.59 -1.38
N MET A 358 -24.32 1.82 -1.54
CA MET A 358 -23.35 2.15 -2.59
C MET A 358 -22.04 1.35 -2.38
N ALA A 359 -21.56 1.24 -1.14
CA ALA A 359 -20.39 0.44 -0.82
C ALA A 359 -20.61 -1.05 -1.15
N VAL A 360 -21.73 -1.61 -0.75
CA VAL A 360 -22.09 -3.02 -1.02
C VAL A 360 -22.18 -3.29 -2.51
N ASN A 361 -22.83 -2.42 -3.29
CA ASN A 361 -22.98 -2.58 -4.73
C ASN A 361 -21.62 -2.57 -5.48
N LEU A 362 -20.65 -1.80 -4.98
CA LEU A 362 -19.29 -1.80 -5.55
C LEU A 362 -18.50 -3.04 -5.19
N ALA A 363 -18.65 -3.55 -3.97
CA ALA A 363 -17.82 -4.61 -3.42
C ALA A 363 -18.34 -6.02 -3.76
N MET A 364 -19.66 -6.19 -3.86
CA MET A 364 -20.32 -7.49 -3.98
C MET A 364 -19.93 -8.25 -5.26
N PRO A 365 -19.85 -7.62 -6.45
CA PRO A 365 -19.49 -8.33 -7.68
C PRO A 365 -18.13 -9.03 -7.59
N ASP A 366 -17.16 -8.42 -6.90
CA ASP A 366 -15.81 -8.93 -6.73
C ASP A 366 -15.59 -9.67 -5.40
N ARG A 367 -16.63 -9.78 -4.57
CA ARG A 367 -16.60 -10.46 -3.26
C ARG A 367 -15.59 -9.84 -2.28
N LEU A 368 -15.52 -8.52 -2.24
CA LEU A 368 -14.59 -7.76 -1.38
C LEU A 368 -15.18 -7.56 0.01
N TYR A 369 -14.93 -8.50 0.91
CA TYR A 369 -15.51 -8.49 2.26
C TYR A 369 -14.70 -7.68 3.27
N MET A 370 -13.35 -7.68 3.17
CA MET A 370 -12.48 -7.13 4.21
C MET A 370 -12.68 -5.63 4.47
N PRO A 371 -13.03 -4.75 3.51
CA PRO A 371 -13.37 -3.36 3.82
C PRO A 371 -14.50 -3.21 4.85
N PHE A 372 -15.51 -4.09 4.80
CA PHE A 372 -16.61 -4.13 5.76
C PHE A 372 -16.20 -4.78 7.09
N VAL A 373 -15.40 -5.85 7.03
CA VAL A 373 -14.85 -6.54 8.21
C VAL A 373 -14.02 -5.57 9.06
N HIS A 374 -13.16 -4.77 8.44
CA HIS A 374 -12.33 -3.75 9.12
C HIS A 374 -13.15 -2.64 9.78
N ASN A 375 -14.39 -2.46 9.38
CA ASN A 375 -15.29 -1.43 9.88
C ASN A 375 -16.54 -2.00 10.58
N TYR A 376 -16.62 -3.32 10.73
CA TYR A 376 -17.80 -4.02 11.22
C TYR A 376 -18.37 -3.50 12.54
N PRO A 377 -17.58 -3.12 13.54
CA PRO A 377 -18.12 -2.56 14.79
C PRO A 377 -18.99 -1.29 14.62
N TYR A 378 -18.76 -0.53 13.54
CA TYR A 378 -19.48 0.72 13.25
C TYR A 378 -20.69 0.53 12.33
N ILE A 379 -20.75 -0.58 11.57
CA ILE A 379 -21.73 -0.77 10.50
C ILE A 379 -22.59 -2.04 10.67
N ASN A 380 -22.39 -2.83 11.72
CA ASN A 380 -23.11 -4.09 11.93
C ASN A 380 -24.63 -3.92 11.87
N MET A 381 -25.18 -2.94 12.58
CA MET A 381 -26.62 -2.65 12.59
C MET A 381 -27.11 -2.19 11.20
N LEU A 382 -26.34 -1.34 10.52
CA LEU A 382 -26.67 -0.89 9.16
C LEU A 382 -26.69 -2.04 8.15
N LEU A 383 -25.76 -2.99 8.29
CA LEU A 383 -25.73 -4.19 7.44
C LEU A 383 -26.94 -5.10 7.69
N ASP A 384 -27.40 -5.22 8.93
CA ASP A 384 -28.60 -5.98 9.26
C ASP A 384 -29.87 -5.32 8.68
N GLU A 385 -29.96 -3.99 8.70
CA GLU A 385 -31.09 -3.23 8.16
C GLU A 385 -31.22 -3.32 6.62
N ILE A 386 -30.10 -3.40 5.89
CA ILE A 386 -30.10 -3.54 4.42
C ILE A 386 -30.19 -4.99 3.93
N ASN A 387 -30.25 -5.96 4.83
CA ASN A 387 -30.22 -7.39 4.53
C ASN A 387 -31.57 -7.90 3.99
N THR A 388 -32.06 -7.36 2.89
CA THR A 388 -33.40 -7.59 2.36
C THR A 388 -33.45 -8.52 1.13
N ALA A 389 -32.46 -8.47 0.27
CA ALA A 389 -32.37 -9.28 -0.95
C ALA A 389 -31.45 -10.49 -0.74
N LYS A 390 -31.70 -11.61 -1.44
CA LYS A 390 -30.95 -12.87 -1.28
C LYS A 390 -29.45 -12.72 -1.47
N ASP A 391 -29.02 -11.98 -2.48
CA ASP A 391 -27.59 -11.83 -2.80
C ASP A 391 -26.90 -10.93 -1.77
N ILE A 392 -27.55 -9.85 -1.33
CA ILE A 392 -27.09 -8.99 -0.23
C ILE A 392 -26.99 -9.81 1.06
N SER A 393 -27.99 -10.65 1.34
CA SER A 393 -28.00 -11.53 2.51
C SER A 393 -26.78 -12.48 2.53
N LEU A 394 -26.41 -13.05 1.39
CA LEU A 394 -25.24 -13.90 1.31
C LEU A 394 -23.93 -13.11 1.53
N PHE A 395 -23.84 -11.91 0.95
CA PHE A 395 -22.70 -11.02 1.12
C PHE A 395 -22.53 -10.59 2.59
N VAL A 396 -23.62 -10.16 3.24
CA VAL A 396 -23.62 -9.77 4.67
C VAL A 396 -23.26 -10.96 5.57
N LYS A 397 -23.78 -12.16 5.31
CA LYS A 397 -23.39 -13.37 6.07
C LYS A 397 -21.89 -13.66 5.99
N ASN A 398 -21.27 -13.48 4.83
CA ASN A 398 -19.82 -13.66 4.70
C ASN A 398 -19.04 -12.60 5.49
N ILE A 399 -19.47 -11.34 5.48
CA ILE A 399 -18.88 -10.29 6.33
C ILE A 399 -18.99 -10.68 7.80
N GLN A 400 -20.17 -11.09 8.28
CA GLN A 400 -20.41 -11.51 9.68
C GLN A 400 -19.53 -12.70 10.07
N ARG A 401 -19.39 -13.68 9.18
CA ARG A 401 -18.51 -14.86 9.39
C ARG A 401 -17.05 -14.46 9.56
N LEU A 402 -16.55 -13.53 8.73
CA LEU A 402 -15.16 -13.07 8.73
C LEU A 402 -14.88 -12.08 9.87
N SER A 403 -15.87 -11.30 10.31
CA SER A 403 -15.69 -10.29 11.35
C SER A 403 -15.38 -10.90 12.73
N LYS A 404 -15.99 -12.04 13.08
CA LYS A 404 -15.77 -12.68 14.39
C LYS A 404 -14.29 -13.05 14.66
N PRO A 405 -13.59 -13.80 13.80
CA PRO A 405 -12.17 -14.10 14.00
C PRO A 405 -11.31 -12.81 13.93
N TYR A 406 -11.63 -11.87 13.02
CA TYR A 406 -10.91 -10.61 12.92
C TYR A 406 -10.97 -9.78 14.21
N GLU A 407 -12.17 -9.56 14.79
CA GLU A 407 -12.32 -8.83 16.06
C GLU A 407 -11.58 -9.51 17.22
N LYS A 408 -11.63 -10.86 17.26
CA LYS A 408 -10.87 -11.63 18.26
C LYS A 408 -9.36 -11.39 18.09
N GLY A 409 -8.88 -11.38 16.85
CA GLY A 409 -7.49 -11.13 16.52
C GLY A 409 -7.04 -9.71 16.91
N VAL A 410 -7.81 -8.68 16.54
CA VAL A 410 -7.56 -7.28 16.94
C VAL A 410 -7.47 -7.16 18.47
N LYS A 411 -8.39 -7.79 19.21
CA LYS A 411 -8.35 -7.78 20.69
C LYS A 411 -7.09 -8.44 21.23
N ALA A 412 -6.65 -9.55 20.63
CA ALA A 412 -5.43 -10.26 21.06
C ALA A 412 -4.17 -9.41 20.87
N ILE A 413 -4.02 -8.78 19.69
CA ILE A 413 -2.90 -7.90 19.37
C ILE A 413 -2.89 -6.68 20.29
N ASN A 414 -4.04 -5.99 20.47
CA ASN A 414 -4.14 -4.82 21.33
C ASN A 414 -3.86 -5.14 22.79
N LYS A 415 -4.35 -6.29 23.32
CA LYS A 415 -4.05 -6.74 24.67
C LYS A 415 -2.55 -6.93 24.86
N ALA A 416 -1.87 -7.58 23.93
CA ALA A 416 -0.43 -7.77 23.97
C ALA A 416 0.35 -6.43 23.90
N GLY A 417 -0.13 -5.47 23.08
CA GLY A 417 0.45 -4.12 22.99
C GLY A 417 0.31 -3.34 24.30
N ARG A 418 -0.86 -3.37 24.96
CA ARG A 418 -1.11 -2.69 26.24
C ARG A 418 -0.21 -3.23 27.35
N LEU A 419 -0.01 -4.53 27.45
CA LEU A 419 0.88 -5.12 28.43
C LEU A 419 2.32 -4.60 28.33
N LEU A 420 2.77 -4.29 27.11
CA LEU A 420 4.09 -3.68 26.89
C LEU A 420 4.09 -2.19 27.25
N ALA A 421 3.06 -1.44 26.88
CA ALA A 421 3.00 0.01 27.06
C ALA A 421 2.63 0.41 28.50
N ASP A 422 1.56 -0.18 29.05
CA ASP A 422 0.99 0.25 30.33
C ASP A 422 1.81 -0.24 31.54
N TYR A 423 2.45 -1.41 31.41
CA TYR A 423 3.21 -2.02 32.49
C TYR A 423 4.73 -2.02 32.27
N GLY A 424 5.20 -1.44 31.15
CA GLY A 424 6.62 -1.32 30.85
C GLY A 424 7.34 -2.67 30.73
N LEU A 425 6.62 -3.74 30.37
CA LEU A 425 7.24 -5.04 30.14
C LEU A 425 8.06 -5.00 28.84
N THR A 426 9.24 -5.56 28.86
CA THR A 426 9.96 -5.86 27.62
C THR A 426 9.27 -7.01 26.87
N VAL A 427 9.55 -7.15 25.58
CA VAL A 427 9.02 -8.26 24.76
C VAL A 427 9.33 -9.60 25.43
N ARG A 428 10.56 -9.75 25.94
CA ARG A 428 11.02 -10.99 26.61
C ARG A 428 10.30 -11.26 27.92
N GLU A 429 10.05 -10.23 28.69
CA GLU A 429 9.27 -10.34 29.94
C GLU A 429 7.81 -10.72 29.65
N ALA A 430 7.20 -10.14 28.59
CA ALA A 430 5.85 -10.48 28.17
C ALA A 430 5.74 -11.95 27.70
N ASP A 431 6.73 -12.48 26.98
CA ASP A 431 6.78 -13.88 26.56
C ASP A 431 6.89 -14.82 27.74
N VAL A 432 7.78 -14.52 28.69
CA VAL A 432 7.92 -15.28 29.94
C VAL A 432 6.62 -15.25 30.75
N ALA A 433 5.99 -14.06 30.89
CA ALA A 433 4.76 -13.89 31.64
C ALA A 433 3.60 -14.67 31.04
N LYS A 434 3.46 -14.66 29.71
CA LYS A 434 2.45 -15.40 28.94
C LYS A 434 2.54 -16.92 29.15
N LEU A 435 3.77 -17.46 29.11
CA LEU A 435 4.01 -18.89 29.34
C LEU A 435 3.80 -19.26 30.82
N ALA A 436 4.20 -18.37 31.72
CA ALA A 436 3.99 -18.54 33.15
C ALA A 436 2.49 -18.52 33.52
N ALA A 437 1.68 -17.68 32.88
CA ALA A 437 0.22 -17.67 33.04
C ALA A 437 -0.43 -19.00 32.60
N LYS A 438 0.12 -19.65 31.57
CA LYS A 438 -0.26 -21.02 31.14
C LYS A 438 0.22 -22.13 32.07
N ARG A 439 0.77 -21.78 33.26
CA ARG A 439 1.26 -22.71 34.31
C ARG A 439 2.50 -23.53 33.91
N LEU A 440 3.23 -23.17 32.86
CA LEU A 440 4.52 -23.85 32.56
C LEU A 440 5.55 -23.57 33.68
N THR A 441 6.34 -24.54 33.99
CA THR A 441 7.47 -24.40 34.96
C THR A 441 8.56 -23.50 34.36
N ASN A 442 9.45 -22.98 35.22
CA ASN A 442 10.57 -22.15 34.72
C ASN A 442 11.49 -22.91 33.78
N LYS A 443 11.64 -24.22 33.97
CA LYS A 443 12.40 -25.10 33.11
C LYS A 443 11.73 -25.22 31.72
N GLU A 444 10.43 -25.51 31.66
CA GLU A 444 9.67 -25.59 30.39
C GLU A 444 9.67 -24.26 29.62
N ILE A 445 9.58 -23.12 30.36
CA ILE A 445 9.68 -21.79 29.74
C ILE A 445 11.10 -21.58 29.19
N ALA A 446 12.13 -21.96 29.93
CA ALA A 446 13.52 -21.87 29.50
C ALA A 446 13.78 -22.67 28.21
N ASP A 447 13.29 -23.90 28.19
CA ASP A 447 13.38 -24.80 27.01
C ASP A 447 12.64 -24.23 25.81
N GLN A 448 11.42 -23.73 26.01
CA GLN A 448 10.57 -23.17 24.91
C GLN A 448 11.13 -21.85 24.34
N LEU A 449 11.76 -21.04 25.19
CA LEU A 449 12.31 -19.74 24.79
C LEU A 449 13.80 -19.78 24.50
N PHE A 450 14.44 -20.95 24.56
CA PHE A 450 15.89 -21.15 24.32
C PHE A 450 16.75 -20.23 25.19
N ILE A 451 16.47 -20.16 26.50
CA ILE A 451 17.23 -19.40 27.52
C ILE A 451 17.53 -20.21 28.76
N ALA A 452 18.43 -19.70 29.62
CA ALA A 452 18.70 -20.33 30.87
C ALA A 452 17.53 -20.19 31.87
N GLU A 453 17.31 -21.21 32.73
CA GLU A 453 16.28 -21.16 33.77
C GLU A 453 16.50 -20.00 34.75
N SER A 454 17.76 -19.64 35.02
CA SER A 454 18.14 -18.47 35.83
C SER A 454 17.63 -17.16 35.21
N THR A 455 17.66 -17.05 33.88
CA THR A 455 17.13 -15.90 33.13
C THR A 455 15.61 -15.83 33.27
N VAL A 456 14.91 -16.97 33.22
CA VAL A 456 13.44 -17.00 33.45
C VAL A 456 13.13 -16.52 34.88
N LYS A 457 13.87 -16.98 35.90
CA LYS A 457 13.69 -16.54 37.30
C LYS A 457 13.92 -15.03 37.46
N SER A 458 14.94 -14.47 36.79
CA SER A 458 15.20 -13.04 36.77
C SER A 458 14.05 -12.25 36.12
N ASN A 459 13.61 -12.67 34.95
CA ASN A 459 12.48 -12.08 34.27
C ASN A 459 11.20 -12.13 35.12
N MET A 460 10.90 -13.26 35.73
CA MET A 460 9.74 -13.40 36.64
C MET A 460 9.76 -12.39 37.79
N LYS A 461 10.93 -12.15 38.38
CA LYS A 461 11.06 -11.13 39.44
C LYS A 461 10.78 -9.72 38.91
N MET A 462 11.28 -9.38 37.71
CA MET A 462 11.02 -8.09 37.09
C MET A 462 9.55 -7.95 36.70
N ILE A 463 8.93 -9.00 36.17
CA ILE A 463 7.51 -9.04 35.81
C ILE A 463 6.63 -8.78 37.02
N PHE A 464 6.88 -9.46 38.14
CA PHE A 464 6.12 -9.28 39.38
C PHE A 464 6.20 -7.83 39.87
N ASN A 465 7.40 -7.23 39.84
CA ASN A 465 7.57 -5.82 40.21
C ASN A 465 6.83 -4.87 39.28
N LYS A 466 6.87 -5.10 37.93
CA LYS A 466 6.26 -4.24 36.95
C LYS A 466 4.73 -4.35 36.90
N LEU A 467 4.19 -5.54 37.16
CA LEU A 467 2.75 -5.80 37.21
C LEU A 467 2.14 -5.57 38.60
N GLU A 468 2.98 -5.23 39.59
CA GLU A 468 2.57 -5.05 41.01
C GLU A 468 1.84 -6.28 41.59
N ILE A 469 2.27 -7.50 41.21
CA ILE A 469 1.70 -8.77 41.70
C ILE A 469 2.66 -9.51 42.61
N ASN A 470 2.08 -10.32 43.51
CA ASN A 470 2.84 -11.07 44.48
C ASN A 470 2.91 -12.57 44.20
N SER A 471 2.13 -13.06 43.25
CA SER A 471 2.06 -14.48 42.94
C SER A 471 1.96 -14.76 41.43
N ARG A 472 2.50 -15.94 41.04
CA ARG A 472 2.42 -16.42 39.66
C ARG A 472 0.96 -16.64 39.19
N ALA A 473 0.07 -16.99 40.14
CA ALA A 473 -1.35 -17.23 39.83
C ALA A 473 -2.05 -15.97 39.33
N GLU A 474 -1.62 -14.79 39.79
CA GLU A 474 -2.19 -13.50 39.41
C GLU A 474 -1.87 -13.13 37.95
N LEU A 475 -0.82 -13.71 37.36
CA LEU A 475 -0.50 -13.51 35.92
C LEU A 475 -1.69 -13.88 35.02
N LYS A 476 -2.54 -14.82 35.44
CA LYS A 476 -3.73 -15.20 34.67
C LYS A 476 -4.65 -14.02 34.42
N ASN A 477 -4.75 -13.06 35.32
CA ASN A 477 -5.61 -11.87 35.18
C ASN A 477 -5.14 -10.94 34.05
N PHE A 478 -3.90 -11.06 33.63
CA PHE A 478 -3.28 -10.22 32.56
C PHE A 478 -3.24 -10.93 31.22
N PHE A 479 -3.27 -12.28 31.19
CA PHE A 479 -2.99 -13.06 29.97
C PHE A 479 -4.09 -14.04 29.56
N ASP A 480 -5.26 -13.99 30.23
CA ASP A 480 -6.47 -14.75 29.85
C ASP A 480 -7.34 -14.05 28.82
#